data_9daff17859346aeda04a5f08bad8e7e0
#
_entry.id   9daff17859346aeda04a5f08bad8e7e0
#
_cell.length_a   1.000
_cell.length_b   1.000
_cell.length_c   1.000
_cell.angle_alpha   90.00
_cell.angle_beta   90.00
_cell.angle_gamma   90.00
#
_symmetry.space_group_name_H-M   'P 1'
#
loop_
_entity.id
_entity.type
_entity.pdbx_description
1 polymer ?
#
loop_
_entity_poly.entity_id
_entity_poly.type
_entity_poly.pdbx_seq_one_letter_code
_entity_poly.pdbx_strand_id
1 'polypeptide(L)'
;KNYAFAALAAHPGIDVRMFNPFGSRTGSLQFAFEALGSFSRINRRMHNKSWIADNRIAIVGGRNLGNEYFGASKEVNFVDLDFAMVGPVVRDASASFDRYWNSPAAYPMALLAPDDVTTAALDTLRKSAASRAAVAQDHPFAVELRNSDAIQRLVAGDWPMHWTSQYLFVADDPAKALGDGSGPAGSLVLAMIGPMLEDARHRISIISPYFVPGKQGSSFFVRQVGAGTGVRVLTN
;
A
#
# COMPACT_ATOMS: atom_id res chain seq x y z
N LYS A 1 3.22 4.51 -19.45
CA LYS A 1 3.45 4.64 -18.00
C LYS A 1 3.87 3.33 -17.30
N ASN A 2 3.75 2.17 -17.95
CA ASN A 2 4.07 0.86 -17.36
C ASN A 2 5.40 0.27 -17.83
N TYR A 3 6.19 1.03 -18.59
CA TYR A 3 7.46 0.58 -19.17
C TYR A 3 8.43 0.01 -18.12
N ALA A 4 8.55 0.65 -16.97
CA ALA A 4 9.44 0.17 -15.91
C ALA A 4 9.00 -1.19 -15.34
N PHE A 5 7.68 -1.42 -15.18
CA PHE A 5 7.16 -2.70 -14.71
C PHE A 5 7.31 -3.80 -15.75
N ALA A 6 7.13 -3.49 -17.04
CA ALA A 6 7.39 -4.43 -18.14
C ALA A 6 8.88 -4.79 -18.23
N ALA A 7 9.77 -3.80 -18.12
CA ALA A 7 11.20 -4.02 -18.08
C ALA A 7 11.64 -4.89 -16.88
N LEU A 8 11.07 -4.66 -15.70
CA LEU A 8 11.32 -5.50 -14.51
C LEU A 8 10.84 -6.93 -14.73
N ALA A 9 9.66 -7.13 -15.33
CA ALA A 9 9.10 -8.46 -15.62
C ALA A 9 9.94 -9.25 -16.64
N ALA A 10 10.85 -8.61 -17.38
CA ALA A 10 11.80 -9.30 -18.24
C ALA A 10 13.00 -9.91 -17.49
N HIS A 11 13.14 -9.63 -16.19
CA HIS A 11 14.19 -10.22 -15.36
C HIS A 11 13.76 -11.61 -14.90
N PRO A 12 14.60 -12.67 -15.03
CA PRO A 12 14.23 -14.07 -14.73
C PRO A 12 13.90 -14.33 -13.25
N GLY A 13 14.32 -13.46 -12.33
CA GLY A 13 14.05 -13.55 -10.92
C GLY A 13 13.03 -12.54 -10.40
N ILE A 14 12.25 -11.89 -11.28
CA ILE A 14 11.26 -10.87 -10.87
C ILE A 14 9.93 -11.15 -11.56
N ASP A 15 8.92 -11.47 -10.77
CA ASP A 15 7.54 -11.57 -11.22
C ASP A 15 6.78 -10.28 -10.91
N VAL A 16 6.09 -9.74 -11.92
CA VAL A 16 5.27 -8.55 -11.79
C VAL A 16 3.84 -8.86 -12.19
N ARG A 17 2.90 -8.56 -11.30
CA ARG A 17 1.46 -8.61 -11.58
C ARG A 17 0.82 -7.25 -11.35
N MET A 18 -0.15 -6.92 -12.17
CA MET A 18 -1.00 -5.73 -12.02
C MET A 18 -2.35 -6.14 -11.45
N PHE A 19 -2.70 -5.59 -10.31
CA PHE A 19 -4.01 -5.85 -9.71
C PHE A 19 -5.06 -4.94 -10.30
N ASN A 20 -6.19 -5.50 -10.73
CA ASN A 20 -7.34 -4.82 -11.33
C ASN A 20 -6.95 -3.77 -12.37
N PRO A 21 -6.16 -4.13 -13.43
CA PRO A 21 -5.73 -3.22 -14.47
C PRO A 21 -6.93 -2.71 -15.28
N PHE A 22 -6.78 -1.54 -15.89
CA PHE A 22 -7.72 -1.07 -16.91
C PHE A 22 -7.69 -2.03 -18.12
N GLY A 23 -8.87 -2.40 -18.63
CA GLY A 23 -8.99 -3.34 -19.76
C GLY A 23 -8.48 -2.77 -21.07
N SER A 24 -8.72 -1.47 -21.34
CA SER A 24 -8.23 -0.80 -22.55
C SER A 24 -6.99 0.05 -22.26
N ARG A 25 -5.89 -0.27 -22.93
CA ARG A 25 -4.61 0.48 -22.88
C ARG A 25 -4.28 1.19 -24.18
N THR A 26 -5.02 0.88 -25.24
CA THR A 26 -4.84 1.43 -26.59
C THR A 26 -6.12 2.12 -27.04
N GLY A 27 -6.07 3.43 -27.16
CA GLY A 27 -7.16 4.25 -27.70
C GLY A 27 -7.95 5.04 -26.66
N SER A 28 -7.95 6.36 -26.80
CA SER A 28 -8.64 7.29 -25.88
C SER A 28 -10.15 7.13 -25.85
N LEU A 29 -10.76 6.70 -26.97
CA LEU A 29 -12.21 6.48 -27.07
C LEU A 29 -12.66 5.20 -26.36
N GLN A 30 -11.94 4.08 -26.53
CA GLN A 30 -12.22 2.84 -25.81
C GLN A 30 -12.03 3.00 -24.30
N PHE A 31 -11.01 3.74 -23.89
CA PHE A 31 -10.79 4.09 -22.49
C PHE A 31 -11.96 4.92 -21.92
N ALA A 32 -12.51 5.87 -22.67
CA ALA A 32 -13.66 6.68 -22.25
C ALA A 32 -14.93 5.85 -22.12
N PHE A 33 -15.22 4.94 -23.07
CA PHE A 33 -16.37 4.03 -23.00
C PHE A 33 -16.25 3.02 -21.85
N GLU A 34 -15.07 2.46 -21.62
CA GLU A 34 -14.82 1.57 -20.49
C GLU A 34 -14.89 2.32 -19.16
N ALA A 35 -14.40 3.56 -19.10
CA ALA A 35 -14.50 4.41 -17.91
C ALA A 35 -15.97 4.71 -17.57
N LEU A 36 -16.85 4.93 -18.54
CA LEU A 36 -18.29 5.15 -18.32
C LEU A 36 -19.01 3.87 -17.86
N GLY A 37 -18.67 2.71 -18.44
CA GLY A 37 -19.29 1.43 -18.09
C GLY A 37 -18.72 0.75 -16.84
N SER A 38 -17.47 1.07 -16.47
CA SER A 38 -16.72 0.40 -15.40
C SER A 38 -16.31 1.34 -14.27
N PHE A 39 -16.95 2.51 -14.13
CA PHE A 39 -16.56 3.52 -13.14
C PHE A 39 -16.50 2.97 -11.71
N SER A 40 -17.43 2.09 -11.34
CA SER A 40 -17.45 1.42 -10.05
C SER A 40 -16.28 0.45 -9.87
N ARG A 41 -15.84 -0.24 -10.94
CA ARG A 41 -14.70 -1.15 -10.95
C ARG A 41 -13.37 -0.40 -10.90
N ILE A 42 -13.26 0.70 -11.64
CA ILE A 42 -12.08 1.57 -11.68
C ILE A 42 -11.77 2.17 -10.30
N ASN A 43 -12.81 2.46 -9.53
CA ASN A 43 -12.69 3.01 -8.18
C ASN A 43 -12.30 1.97 -7.11
N ARG A 44 -12.32 0.67 -7.44
CA ARG A 44 -11.96 -0.42 -6.52
C ARG A 44 -10.49 -0.80 -6.67
N ARG A 45 -9.60 0.09 -6.30
CA ARG A 45 -8.17 -0.17 -6.35
C ARG A 45 -7.67 -0.78 -5.06
N MET A 46 -6.71 -1.69 -5.19
CA MET A 46 -5.93 -2.14 -4.06
C MET A 46 -5.16 -0.94 -3.47
N HIS A 47 -5.29 -0.73 -2.17
CA HIS A 47 -4.60 0.34 -1.46
C HIS A 47 -3.59 -0.19 -0.44
N ASN A 48 -3.50 -1.50 -0.30
CA ASN A 48 -2.57 -2.19 0.58
C ASN A 48 -1.12 -1.92 0.16
N LYS A 49 -0.25 -1.66 1.13
CA LYS A 49 1.18 -1.55 0.95
C LYS A 49 1.85 -2.47 1.94
N SER A 50 2.61 -3.43 1.43
CA SER A 50 3.36 -4.37 2.24
C SER A 50 4.69 -4.71 1.59
N TRP A 51 5.71 -4.88 2.40
CA TRP A 51 7.02 -5.39 2.05
C TRP A 51 7.26 -6.61 2.91
N ILE A 52 7.53 -7.74 2.29
CA ILE A 52 7.74 -8.99 3.00
C ILE A 52 9.05 -9.60 2.50
N ALA A 53 9.95 -9.89 3.42
CA ALA A 53 11.23 -10.52 3.09
C ALA A 53 11.32 -11.89 3.79
N ASP A 54 11.48 -12.94 2.97
CA ASP A 54 11.71 -14.33 3.38
C ASP A 54 10.68 -14.88 4.38
N ASN A 55 9.49 -14.34 4.44
CA ASN A 55 8.47 -14.62 5.47
C ASN A 55 8.99 -14.46 6.92
N ARG A 56 10.02 -13.63 7.12
CA ARG A 56 10.66 -13.36 8.40
C ARG A 56 10.42 -11.98 8.93
N ILE A 57 10.31 -10.99 8.03
CA ILE A 57 9.99 -9.61 8.36
C ILE A 57 8.92 -9.10 7.39
N ALA A 58 7.99 -8.31 7.90
CA ALA A 58 7.03 -7.57 7.10
C ALA A 58 7.00 -6.11 7.52
N ILE A 59 6.83 -5.22 6.55
CA ILE A 59 6.54 -3.80 6.77
C ILE A 59 5.20 -3.51 6.12
N VAL A 60 4.28 -2.93 6.88
CA VAL A 60 2.95 -2.52 6.41
C VAL A 60 2.66 -1.09 6.83
N GLY A 61 1.98 -0.33 5.99
CA GLY A 61 1.65 1.05 6.29
C GLY A 61 0.91 1.76 5.17
N GLY A 62 0.94 3.08 5.20
CA GLY A 62 0.31 3.93 4.19
C GLY A 62 1.25 4.38 3.07
N ARG A 63 2.55 4.21 3.23
CA ARG A 63 3.61 4.76 2.37
C ARG A 63 3.62 4.14 0.97
N ASN A 64 3.45 4.96 -0.05
CA ASN A 64 3.68 4.55 -1.44
C ASN A 64 5.17 4.67 -1.82
N LEU A 65 5.53 4.10 -2.97
CA LEU A 65 6.85 4.29 -3.59
C LEU A 65 6.85 5.61 -4.37
N GLY A 66 7.30 6.67 -3.74
CA GLY A 66 7.43 8.01 -4.33
C GLY A 66 8.30 8.89 -3.47
N ASN A 67 9.01 9.84 -4.08
CA ASN A 67 9.94 10.72 -3.38
C ASN A 67 9.26 11.50 -2.24
N GLU A 68 8.01 11.88 -2.42
CA GLU A 68 7.18 12.59 -1.47
C GLU A 68 6.88 11.81 -0.18
N TYR A 69 6.97 10.47 -0.23
CA TYR A 69 6.77 9.60 0.93
C TYR A 69 8.07 9.30 1.69
N PHE A 70 9.21 9.60 1.09
CA PHE A 70 10.52 9.32 1.67
C PHE A 70 11.33 10.60 2.02
N GLY A 71 10.66 11.76 2.04
CA GLY A 71 11.35 13.03 2.34
C GLY A 71 12.30 13.50 1.24
N ALA A 72 12.20 12.92 0.04
CA ALA A 72 13.12 13.20 -1.07
C ALA A 72 12.52 14.15 -2.13
N SER A 73 11.29 14.62 -1.94
CA SER A 73 10.67 15.61 -2.82
C SER A 73 11.09 17.03 -2.46
N LYS A 74 11.29 17.86 -3.49
CA LYS A 74 11.62 19.29 -3.32
C LYS A 74 10.38 20.15 -3.09
N GLU A 75 9.19 19.66 -3.40
CA GLU A 75 7.94 20.43 -3.38
C GLU A 75 7.11 20.11 -2.14
N VAL A 76 6.79 18.85 -1.93
CA VAL A 76 5.96 18.40 -0.81
C VAL A 76 6.43 17.04 -0.32
N ASN A 77 6.42 16.83 0.99
CA ASN A 77 6.67 15.53 1.60
C ASN A 77 5.53 15.17 2.54
N PHE A 78 5.06 13.92 2.41
CA PHE A 78 3.99 13.39 3.25
C PHE A 78 4.55 12.74 4.51
N VAL A 79 3.80 12.84 5.59
CA VAL A 79 4.05 12.10 6.83
C VAL A 79 3.16 10.87 6.82
N ASP A 80 3.74 9.71 7.06
CA ASP A 80 3.03 8.44 7.09
C ASP A 80 3.54 7.56 8.23
N LEU A 81 2.77 6.54 8.61
CA LEU A 81 3.12 5.59 9.65
C LEU A 81 3.20 4.18 9.06
N ASP A 82 4.35 3.54 9.29
CA ASP A 82 4.58 2.15 8.90
C ASP A 82 4.96 1.32 10.13
N PHE A 83 4.59 0.05 10.12
CA PHE A 83 4.94 -0.92 11.15
C PHE A 83 5.87 -1.98 10.56
N ALA A 84 7.07 -2.11 11.12
CA ALA A 84 7.94 -3.24 10.88
C ALA A 84 7.62 -4.34 11.90
N MET A 85 7.40 -5.55 11.41
CA MET A 85 6.91 -6.67 12.20
C MET A 85 7.77 -7.90 11.99
N VAL A 86 7.95 -8.69 13.06
CA VAL A 86 8.60 -10.00 13.05
C VAL A 86 7.74 -11.01 13.81
N GLY A 87 8.00 -12.29 13.61
CA GLY A 87 7.27 -13.36 14.31
C GLY A 87 6.01 -13.83 13.57
N PRO A 88 5.02 -14.42 14.27
CA PRO A 88 3.87 -15.09 13.65
C PRO A 88 3.03 -14.18 12.75
N VAL A 89 2.91 -12.90 13.07
CA VAL A 89 2.15 -11.91 12.28
C VAL A 89 2.65 -11.78 10.84
N VAL A 90 3.93 -12.09 10.59
CA VAL A 90 4.49 -12.06 9.22
C VAL A 90 3.85 -13.12 8.33
N ARG A 91 3.46 -14.28 8.89
CA ARG A 91 2.73 -15.31 8.15
C ARG A 91 1.34 -14.84 7.71
N ASP A 92 0.66 -14.06 8.56
CA ASP A 92 -0.64 -13.48 8.22
C ASP A 92 -0.51 -12.42 7.11
N ALA A 93 0.55 -11.61 7.16
CA ALA A 93 0.89 -10.66 6.10
C ALA A 93 1.20 -11.38 4.78
N SER A 94 1.99 -12.47 4.81
CA SER A 94 2.31 -13.28 3.64
C SER A 94 1.07 -13.95 3.06
N ALA A 95 0.22 -14.55 3.90
CA ALA A 95 -1.04 -15.14 3.45
C ALA A 95 -1.98 -14.09 2.82
N SER A 96 -1.97 -12.86 3.33
CA SER A 96 -2.71 -11.75 2.72
C SER A 96 -2.14 -11.40 1.34
N PHE A 97 -0.81 -11.29 1.21
CA PHE A 97 -0.15 -11.08 -0.07
C PHE A 97 -0.52 -12.16 -1.08
N ASP A 98 -0.45 -13.43 -0.69
CA ASP A 98 -0.73 -14.59 -1.54
C ASP A 98 -2.19 -14.58 -2.04
N ARG A 99 -3.15 -14.18 -1.21
CA ARG A 99 -4.55 -14.01 -1.65
C ARG A 99 -4.68 -12.97 -2.76
N TYR A 100 -3.99 -11.82 -2.64
CA TYR A 100 -3.98 -10.81 -3.69
C TYR A 100 -3.24 -11.27 -4.93
N TRP A 101 -2.07 -11.89 -4.74
CA TRP A 101 -1.23 -12.38 -5.82
C TRP A 101 -1.90 -13.45 -6.68
N ASN A 102 -2.64 -14.37 -6.04
CA ASN A 102 -3.34 -15.46 -6.70
C ASN A 102 -4.80 -15.12 -7.08
N SER A 103 -5.22 -13.88 -6.84
CA SER A 103 -6.55 -13.43 -7.21
C SER A 103 -6.76 -13.40 -8.74
N PRO A 104 -7.96 -13.73 -9.23
CA PRO A 104 -8.32 -13.52 -10.64
C PRO A 104 -8.17 -12.07 -11.13
N ALA A 105 -8.11 -11.10 -10.20
CA ALA A 105 -7.86 -9.69 -10.51
C ALA A 105 -6.37 -9.34 -10.69
N ALA A 106 -5.45 -10.26 -10.43
CA ALA A 106 -4.00 -10.06 -10.54
C ALA A 106 -3.46 -10.64 -11.85
N TYR A 107 -3.13 -9.79 -12.80
CA TYR A 107 -2.68 -10.17 -14.13
C TYR A 107 -1.15 -10.07 -14.27
N PRO A 108 -0.47 -11.14 -14.76
CA PRO A 108 0.95 -11.05 -15.08
C PRO A 108 1.24 -9.94 -16.07
N MET A 109 2.32 -9.19 -15.85
CA MET A 109 2.72 -8.09 -16.72
C MET A 109 3.00 -8.56 -18.16
N ALA A 110 3.54 -9.77 -18.32
CA ALA A 110 3.80 -10.38 -19.62
C ALA A 110 2.53 -10.59 -20.45
N LEU A 111 1.35 -10.77 -19.84
CA LEU A 111 0.07 -10.85 -20.55
C LEU A 111 -0.49 -9.47 -20.88
N LEU A 112 -0.14 -8.45 -20.12
CA LEU A 112 -0.69 -7.10 -20.29
C LEU A 112 0.10 -6.24 -21.28
N ALA A 113 1.39 -6.50 -21.43
CA ALA A 113 2.29 -5.75 -22.30
C ALA A 113 3.41 -6.66 -22.84
N PRO A 114 3.06 -7.73 -23.61
CA PRO A 114 4.03 -8.72 -24.08
C PRO A 114 5.15 -8.11 -24.90
N ASP A 115 4.85 -7.11 -25.73
CA ASP A 115 5.82 -6.43 -26.58
C ASP A 115 6.82 -5.56 -25.81
N ASP A 116 6.49 -5.15 -24.59
CA ASP A 116 7.33 -4.32 -23.73
C ASP A 116 8.19 -5.15 -22.76
N VAL A 117 7.87 -6.44 -22.54
CA VAL A 117 8.62 -7.34 -21.67
C VAL A 117 9.81 -7.93 -22.46
N THR A 118 10.86 -7.14 -22.60
CA THR A 118 12.03 -7.50 -23.42
C THR A 118 13.34 -7.30 -22.66
N THR A 119 14.36 -8.07 -23.02
CA THR A 119 15.72 -7.91 -22.48
C THR A 119 16.27 -6.51 -22.75
N ALA A 120 15.97 -5.93 -23.90
CA ALA A 120 16.39 -4.58 -24.27
C ALA A 120 15.77 -3.52 -23.35
N ALA A 121 14.49 -3.68 -22.97
CA ALA A 121 13.82 -2.82 -22.00
C ALA A 121 14.47 -2.93 -20.61
N LEU A 122 14.81 -4.15 -20.19
CA LEU A 122 15.50 -4.41 -18.92
C LEU A 122 16.90 -3.77 -18.91
N ASP A 123 17.67 -3.90 -19.98
CA ASP A 123 19.00 -3.29 -20.08
C ASP A 123 18.95 -1.76 -20.07
N THR A 124 17.94 -1.18 -20.71
CA THR A 124 17.69 0.26 -20.66
C THR A 124 17.35 0.71 -19.24
N LEU A 125 16.50 -0.05 -18.53
CA LEU A 125 16.17 0.22 -17.14
C LEU A 125 17.40 0.13 -16.24
N ARG A 126 18.24 -0.90 -16.40
CA ARG A 126 19.49 -1.08 -15.63
C ARG A 126 20.46 0.10 -15.82
N LYS A 127 20.67 0.53 -17.07
CA LYS A 127 21.52 1.69 -17.37
C LYS A 127 20.99 2.97 -16.72
N SER A 128 19.68 3.20 -16.83
CA SER A 128 19.03 4.35 -16.20
C SER A 128 19.12 4.30 -14.67
N ALA A 129 18.93 3.12 -14.06
CA ALA A 129 19.04 2.94 -12.62
C ALA A 129 20.48 3.16 -12.13
N ALA A 130 21.49 2.65 -12.82
CA ALA A 130 22.89 2.85 -12.49
C ALA A 130 23.29 4.35 -12.56
N SER A 131 22.86 5.05 -13.61
CA SER A 131 23.09 6.50 -13.75
C SER A 131 22.44 7.30 -12.64
N ARG A 132 21.21 6.96 -12.25
CA ARG A 132 20.51 7.61 -11.13
C ARG A 132 21.14 7.29 -9.79
N ALA A 133 21.58 6.06 -9.56
CA ALA A 133 22.21 5.65 -8.33
C ALA A 133 23.52 6.42 -8.09
N ALA A 134 24.30 6.67 -9.15
CA ALA A 134 25.54 7.46 -9.06
C ALA A 134 25.28 8.89 -8.56
N VAL A 135 24.18 9.51 -9.01
CA VAL A 135 23.79 10.87 -8.57
C VAL A 135 23.12 10.86 -7.20
N ALA A 136 22.38 9.79 -6.88
CA ALA A 136 21.62 9.70 -5.65
C ALA A 136 22.49 9.58 -4.39
N GLN A 137 23.75 9.15 -4.52
CA GLN A 137 24.67 9.02 -3.37
C GLN A 137 24.89 10.35 -2.63
N ASP A 138 24.92 11.45 -3.36
CA ASP A 138 25.13 12.80 -2.81
C ASP A 138 23.81 13.56 -2.56
N HIS A 139 22.67 12.91 -2.80
CA HIS A 139 21.39 13.53 -2.52
C HIS A 139 21.23 13.76 -1.01
N PRO A 140 20.74 14.93 -0.55
CA PRO A 140 20.59 15.24 0.87
C PRO A 140 19.87 14.16 1.67
N PHE A 141 18.80 13.58 1.12
CA PHE A 141 18.08 12.45 1.72
C PHE A 141 18.99 11.24 1.97
N ALA A 142 19.82 10.85 0.99
CA ALA A 142 20.70 9.69 1.14
C ALA A 142 21.81 9.94 2.17
N VAL A 143 22.29 11.18 2.26
CA VAL A 143 23.27 11.61 3.26
C VAL A 143 22.63 11.59 4.65
N GLU A 144 21.44 12.16 4.82
CA GLU A 144 20.70 12.16 6.07
C GLU A 144 20.40 10.73 6.53
N LEU A 145 19.95 9.87 5.62
CA LEU A 145 19.65 8.47 5.94
C LEU A 145 20.90 7.71 6.45
N ARG A 146 22.05 7.89 5.79
CA ARG A 146 23.31 7.26 6.24
C ARG A 146 23.77 7.74 7.61
N ASN A 147 23.48 8.99 7.94
CA ASN A 147 23.88 9.63 9.19
C ASN A 147 22.81 9.53 10.29
N SER A 148 21.66 8.93 9.99
CA SER A 148 20.57 8.78 10.95
C SER A 148 20.93 7.79 12.07
N ASP A 149 20.89 8.22 13.32
CA ASP A 149 21.09 7.37 14.48
C ASP A 149 20.11 6.17 14.49
N ALA A 150 18.89 6.39 14.05
CA ALA A 150 17.87 5.34 13.95
C ALA A 150 18.29 4.23 12.97
N ILE A 151 18.85 4.60 11.82
CA ILE A 151 19.36 3.63 10.84
C ILE A 151 20.62 2.94 11.36
N GLN A 152 21.53 3.67 11.99
CA GLN A 152 22.73 3.09 12.58
C GLN A 152 22.37 2.06 13.67
N ARG A 153 21.42 2.36 14.54
CA ARG A 153 20.91 1.44 15.56
C ARG A 153 20.23 0.22 14.93
N LEU A 154 19.42 0.42 13.88
CA LEU A 154 18.78 -0.68 13.16
C LEU A 154 19.82 -1.63 12.56
N VAL A 155 20.85 -1.10 11.89
CA VAL A 155 21.95 -1.89 11.29
C VAL A 155 22.77 -2.60 12.35
N ALA A 156 22.99 -1.99 13.50
CA ALA A 156 23.68 -2.57 14.65
C ALA A 156 22.85 -3.63 15.40
N GLY A 157 21.58 -3.80 15.06
CA GLY A 157 20.66 -4.71 15.77
C GLY A 157 20.18 -4.16 17.12
N ASP A 158 20.40 -2.87 17.40
CA ASP A 158 20.00 -2.16 18.63
C ASP A 158 18.69 -1.37 18.46
N TRP A 159 17.77 -1.90 17.65
CA TRP A 159 16.47 -1.28 17.49
C TRP A 159 15.52 -1.70 18.62
N PRO A 160 14.81 -0.76 19.30
CA PRO A 160 13.87 -1.12 20.34
C PRO A 160 12.66 -1.88 19.75
N MET A 161 12.52 -3.12 20.17
CA MET A 161 11.39 -3.98 19.78
C MET A 161 10.30 -3.93 20.83
N HIS A 162 9.06 -3.75 20.39
CA HIS A 162 7.87 -3.87 21.24
C HIS A 162 7.25 -5.26 21.04
N TRP A 163 7.35 -6.11 22.04
CA TRP A 163 6.81 -7.46 22.01
C TRP A 163 5.37 -7.50 22.50
N THR A 164 4.51 -8.18 21.78
CA THR A 164 3.13 -8.42 22.17
C THR A 164 2.68 -9.82 21.75
N SER A 165 1.87 -10.46 22.58
CA SER A 165 1.13 -11.68 22.22
C SER A 165 -0.27 -11.38 21.66
N GLN A 166 -0.69 -10.11 21.72
CA GLN A 166 -2.00 -9.66 21.27
C GLN A 166 -1.80 -8.81 20.00
N TYR A 167 -2.16 -9.37 18.88
CA TYR A 167 -2.18 -8.66 17.60
C TYR A 167 -3.33 -9.17 16.74
N LEU A 168 -3.75 -8.35 15.81
CA LEU A 168 -4.71 -8.70 14.78
C LEU A 168 -4.23 -8.14 13.44
N PHE A 169 -4.02 -9.02 12.48
CA PHE A 169 -3.70 -8.64 11.11
C PHE A 169 -4.95 -8.77 10.23
N VAL A 170 -5.39 -7.68 9.64
CA VAL A 170 -6.61 -7.63 8.82
C VAL A 170 -6.32 -6.94 7.50
N ALA A 171 -6.80 -7.53 6.41
CA ALA A 171 -6.83 -6.92 5.09
C ALA A 171 -8.16 -7.21 4.41
N ASP A 172 -8.64 -6.29 3.60
CA ASP A 172 -9.85 -6.52 2.80
C ASP A 172 -9.62 -7.67 1.80
N ASP A 173 -10.70 -8.36 1.44
CA ASP A 173 -10.63 -9.46 0.47
C ASP A 173 -10.41 -8.90 -0.96
N PRO A 174 -9.48 -9.48 -1.75
CA PRO A 174 -9.27 -9.08 -3.14
C PRO A 174 -10.50 -9.22 -4.03
N ALA A 175 -11.43 -10.15 -3.74
CA ALA A 175 -12.69 -10.32 -4.45
C ALA A 175 -13.57 -9.06 -4.41
N LYS A 176 -13.39 -8.18 -3.42
CA LYS A 176 -14.04 -6.87 -3.36
C LYS A 176 -13.80 -6.02 -4.61
N ALA A 177 -12.64 -6.19 -5.28
CA ALA A 177 -12.32 -5.48 -6.51
C ALA A 177 -13.11 -5.98 -7.73
N LEU A 178 -13.54 -7.25 -7.73
CA LEU A 178 -14.26 -7.87 -8.86
C LEU A 178 -15.67 -7.29 -9.01
N GLY A 179 -16.31 -6.98 -7.89
CA GLY A 179 -17.62 -6.30 -7.89
C GLY A 179 -18.81 -7.14 -8.38
N ASP A 180 -18.61 -8.43 -8.46
CA ASP A 180 -19.61 -9.42 -8.86
C ASP A 180 -20.48 -9.93 -7.69
N GLY A 181 -20.30 -9.37 -6.50
CA GLY A 181 -20.97 -9.79 -5.28
C GLY A 181 -20.38 -11.04 -4.63
N SER A 182 -19.31 -11.61 -5.19
CA SER A 182 -18.66 -12.80 -4.64
C SER A 182 -17.82 -12.51 -3.39
N GLY A 183 -17.51 -11.24 -3.14
CA GLY A 183 -16.77 -10.81 -1.95
C GLY A 183 -17.68 -10.41 -0.79
N PRO A 184 -17.15 -10.39 0.44
CA PRO A 184 -17.90 -9.95 1.60
C PRO A 184 -18.41 -8.51 1.43
N ALA A 185 -19.66 -8.26 1.80
CA ALA A 185 -20.25 -6.94 1.76
C ALA A 185 -19.52 -6.01 2.74
N GLY A 186 -18.99 -4.89 2.24
CA GLY A 186 -18.32 -3.89 3.06
C GLY A 186 -16.81 -4.10 3.23
N SER A 187 -16.22 -3.38 4.16
CA SER A 187 -14.80 -3.47 4.51
C SER A 187 -14.63 -4.38 5.73
N LEU A 188 -13.84 -5.43 5.57
CA LEU A 188 -13.47 -6.30 6.67
C LEU A 188 -12.68 -5.52 7.74
N VAL A 189 -11.80 -4.61 7.31
CA VAL A 189 -11.04 -3.73 8.21
C VAL A 189 -12.01 -2.90 9.07
N LEU A 190 -13.02 -2.28 8.46
CA LEU A 190 -14.00 -1.49 9.19
C LEU A 190 -14.86 -2.35 10.14
N ALA A 191 -15.25 -3.55 9.69
CA ALA A 191 -16.00 -4.48 10.51
C ALA A 191 -15.23 -4.93 11.76
N MET A 192 -13.91 -5.04 11.66
CA MET A 192 -13.05 -5.43 12.80
C MET A 192 -12.72 -4.26 13.72
N ILE A 193 -12.51 -3.06 13.17
CA ILE A 193 -12.19 -1.86 13.97
C ILE A 193 -13.44 -1.27 14.62
N GLY A 194 -14.61 -1.39 14.00
CA GLY A 194 -15.86 -0.82 14.48
C GLY A 194 -16.17 -1.13 15.96
N PRO A 195 -16.23 -2.42 16.36
CA PRO A 195 -16.45 -2.80 17.76
C PRO A 195 -15.41 -2.21 18.73
N MET A 196 -14.13 -2.16 18.32
CA MET A 196 -13.07 -1.57 19.15
C MET A 196 -13.29 -0.07 19.38
N LEU A 197 -13.79 0.64 18.36
CA LEU A 197 -14.16 2.05 18.49
C LEU A 197 -15.42 2.24 19.35
N GLU A 198 -16.39 1.32 19.26
CA GLU A 198 -17.59 1.34 20.09
C GLU A 198 -17.28 1.12 21.59
N ASP A 199 -16.27 0.32 21.88
CA ASP A 199 -15.81 0.06 23.25
C ASP A 199 -14.91 1.16 23.82
N ALA A 200 -14.54 2.18 23.05
CA ALA A 200 -13.72 3.28 23.52
C ALA A 200 -14.47 4.09 24.59
N ARG A 201 -13.85 4.26 25.78
CA ARG A 201 -14.47 4.95 26.94
C ARG A 201 -13.87 6.34 27.22
N HIS A 202 -12.65 6.59 26.80
CA HIS A 202 -11.93 7.81 27.14
C HIS A 202 -11.67 8.69 25.94
N ARG A 203 -11.06 8.13 24.89
CA ARG A 203 -10.64 8.92 23.73
C ARG A 203 -10.48 8.08 22.46
N ILE A 204 -10.96 8.64 21.36
CA ILE A 204 -10.69 8.19 19.99
C ILE A 204 -9.83 9.27 19.33
N SER A 205 -8.65 8.88 18.83
CA SER A 205 -7.77 9.77 18.07
C SER A 205 -7.61 9.22 16.65
N ILE A 206 -7.87 10.04 15.65
CA ILE A 206 -7.86 9.67 14.24
C ILE A 206 -6.87 10.60 13.51
N ILE A 207 -5.99 10.01 12.73
CA ILE A 207 -5.15 10.70 11.76
C ILE A 207 -5.46 10.12 10.39
N SER A 208 -6.00 10.92 9.50
CA SER A 208 -6.35 10.50 8.15
C SER A 208 -6.35 11.68 7.20
N PRO A 209 -5.64 11.60 6.04
CA PRO A 209 -5.66 12.68 5.05
C PRO A 209 -7.04 12.89 4.44
N TYR A 210 -7.90 11.87 4.49
CA TYR A 210 -9.26 11.91 3.93
C TYR A 210 -10.27 11.42 4.97
N PHE A 211 -10.69 12.30 5.87
CA PHE A 211 -11.69 11.96 6.87
C PHE A 211 -13.11 12.20 6.33
N VAL A 212 -13.70 11.18 5.73
CA VAL A 212 -15.07 11.21 5.17
C VAL A 212 -15.93 10.12 5.82
N PRO A 213 -16.39 10.32 7.06
CA PRO A 213 -17.10 9.30 7.83
C PRO A 213 -18.50 8.95 7.27
N GLY A 214 -19.05 9.78 6.40
CA GLY A 214 -20.43 9.65 5.92
C GLY A 214 -21.47 9.82 7.05
N LYS A 215 -22.75 9.61 6.74
CA LYS A 215 -23.84 9.78 7.72
C LYS A 215 -23.72 8.85 8.92
N GLN A 216 -23.41 7.57 8.67
CA GLN A 216 -23.30 6.56 9.74
C GLN A 216 -22.11 6.83 10.67
N GLY A 217 -20.93 7.13 10.11
CA GLY A 217 -19.75 7.46 10.89
C GLY A 217 -19.92 8.77 11.68
N SER A 218 -20.54 9.80 11.08
CA SER A 218 -20.83 11.04 11.78
C SER A 218 -21.77 10.79 12.98
N SER A 219 -22.83 10.01 12.77
CA SER A 219 -23.76 9.66 13.85
C SER A 219 -23.07 8.84 14.95
N PHE A 220 -22.15 7.95 14.58
CA PHE A 220 -21.34 7.20 15.53
C PHE A 220 -20.51 8.14 16.42
N PHE A 221 -19.74 9.06 15.83
CA PHE A 221 -18.90 9.98 16.60
C PHE A 221 -19.72 10.90 17.51
N VAL A 222 -20.88 11.38 17.04
CA VAL A 222 -21.80 12.17 17.87
C VAL A 222 -22.27 11.37 19.08
N ARG A 223 -22.64 10.09 18.90
CA ARG A 223 -23.02 9.23 20.05
C ARG A 223 -21.87 9.02 21.03
N GLN A 224 -20.64 8.80 20.53
CA GLN A 224 -19.47 8.61 21.39
C GLN A 224 -19.17 9.86 22.24
N VAL A 225 -19.23 11.04 21.61
CA VAL A 225 -19.09 12.32 22.35
C VAL A 225 -20.21 12.49 23.37
N GLY A 226 -21.46 12.19 23.02
CA GLY A 226 -22.59 12.22 23.96
C GLY A 226 -22.46 11.24 25.12
N ALA A 227 -21.73 10.15 24.95
CA ALA A 227 -21.40 9.18 26.00
C ALA A 227 -20.15 9.57 26.83
N GLY A 228 -19.54 10.72 26.57
CA GLY A 228 -18.37 11.22 27.30
C GLY A 228 -17.00 10.83 26.69
N THR A 229 -16.95 10.14 25.55
CA THR A 229 -15.70 9.80 24.87
C THR A 229 -15.17 10.98 24.07
N GLY A 230 -13.95 11.42 24.36
CA GLY A 230 -13.31 12.49 23.58
C GLY A 230 -12.94 12.03 22.17
N VAL A 231 -13.30 12.80 21.14
CA VAL A 231 -12.93 12.50 19.74
C VAL A 231 -12.00 13.60 19.23
N ARG A 232 -10.86 13.18 18.68
CA ARG A 232 -9.88 14.07 18.04
C ARG A 232 -9.57 13.58 16.64
N VAL A 233 -9.62 14.49 15.66
CA VAL A 233 -9.34 14.18 14.25
C VAL A 233 -8.28 15.15 13.75
N LEU A 234 -7.22 14.60 13.17
CA LEU A 234 -6.25 15.33 12.38
C LEU A 234 -6.42 14.91 10.91
N THR A 235 -6.77 15.84 10.07
CA THR A 235 -7.04 15.62 8.64
C THR A 235 -6.54 16.80 7.82
N ASN A 236 -6.39 16.62 6.50
CA ASN A 236 -6.07 17.70 5.55
C ASN A 236 -7.32 18.52 5.24
#